data_52c9633c71532451930312a74be3c9a7
#
_entry.id   52c9633c71532451930312a74be3c9a7
#
_cell.length_a   1.000
_cell.length_b   1.000
_cell.length_c   1.000
_cell.angle_alpha   90.00
_cell.angle_beta   90.00
_cell.angle_gamma   90.00
#
_symmetry.space_group_name_H-M   'P 1'
#
loop_
_entity.id
_entity.type
_entity.pdbx_description
1 polymer ?
#
loop_
_entity_poly.entity_id
_entity_poly.type
_entity_poly.pdbx_seq_one_letter_code
_entity_poly.pdbx_strand_id
1 'polypeptide(L)'
;MRIFTILCLFLVPSLSQAEHIDNISFTIKPDCSMEKYLSLVDEFRANPTVQKHGYKVKILSPIASSNMTINWWEGTTKTLDDYLNFVSDMRKKIQTTGSPENKLMAKFNQCITNHARATHDEPFEIDISNATHLDVWGIKIRDNCSLQEWVAFSGEFNDIVKPLGMQGNIKAPVITPDINGYYWVNYANSHSALQAAQAKFDAGSVEEGSKFQKIQQKVNECIYATSRETFTIIDK
;
A
#
# COMPACT_ATOMS: atom_id res chain seq x y z
N MET A 1 -11.06 -56.74 12.59
CA MET A 1 -11.66 -55.47 12.10
C MET A 1 -10.69 -54.36 12.40
N ARG A 2 -9.90 -53.92 11.41
CA ARG A 2 -8.87 -52.86 11.57
C ARG A 2 -9.50 -51.54 11.10
N ILE A 3 -9.69 -50.62 12.04
CA ILE A 3 -10.20 -49.27 11.78
C ILE A 3 -9.02 -48.44 11.24
N PHE A 4 -9.06 -48.10 9.95
CA PHE A 4 -8.16 -47.14 9.34
C PHE A 4 -8.69 -45.74 9.65
N THR A 5 -8.03 -45.06 10.59
CA THR A 5 -8.29 -43.62 10.83
C THR A 5 -7.60 -42.84 9.72
N ILE A 6 -8.36 -42.34 8.74
CA ILE A 6 -7.85 -41.40 7.72
C ILE A 6 -7.71 -40.06 8.39
N LEU A 7 -6.46 -39.67 8.67
CA LEU A 7 -6.10 -38.33 9.12
C LEU A 7 -6.14 -37.39 7.91
N CYS A 8 -7.28 -36.71 7.70
CA CYS A 8 -7.37 -35.62 6.74
C CYS A 8 -6.52 -34.46 7.26
N LEU A 9 -5.26 -34.36 6.81
CA LEU A 9 -4.49 -33.13 6.90
C LEU A 9 -5.19 -32.10 6.00
N PHE A 10 -5.94 -31.20 6.60
CA PHE A 10 -6.32 -29.95 5.97
C PHE A 10 -5.04 -29.15 5.75
N LEU A 11 -4.49 -29.22 4.53
CA LEU A 11 -3.59 -28.22 4.03
C LEU A 11 -4.37 -26.90 3.95
N VAL A 12 -4.36 -26.14 5.03
CA VAL A 12 -4.70 -24.74 4.98
C VAL A 12 -3.64 -24.13 4.08
N PRO A 13 -3.98 -23.59 2.88
CA PRO A 13 -3.00 -22.84 2.11
C PRO A 13 -2.52 -21.75 3.05
N SER A 14 -1.23 -21.75 3.38
CA SER A 14 -0.58 -20.60 4.00
C SER A 14 -0.80 -19.46 3.02
N LEU A 15 -1.72 -18.56 3.34
CA LEU A 15 -1.80 -17.25 2.70
C LEU A 15 -0.37 -16.71 2.80
N SER A 16 0.31 -16.60 1.67
CA SER A 16 1.62 -15.98 1.64
C SER A 16 1.43 -14.62 2.27
N GLN A 17 2.09 -14.39 3.38
CA GLN A 17 1.94 -13.14 4.11
C GLN A 17 2.52 -12.05 3.21
N ALA A 18 1.62 -11.32 2.60
CA ALA A 18 1.95 -10.15 1.84
C ALA A 18 2.55 -9.06 2.73
N GLU A 19 3.20 -8.09 2.13
CA GLU A 19 3.98 -7.08 2.85
C GLU A 19 3.12 -6.29 3.86
N HIS A 20 3.73 -5.95 5.00
CA HIS A 20 3.17 -4.97 5.93
C HIS A 20 3.60 -3.57 5.52
N ILE A 21 2.64 -2.66 5.41
CA ILE A 21 2.83 -1.30 4.91
C ILE A 21 2.63 -0.26 6.01
N ASP A 22 3.56 0.68 6.08
CA ASP A 22 3.53 1.85 6.95
C ASP A 22 3.39 3.12 6.11
N ASN A 23 2.20 3.72 6.11
CA ASN A 23 1.91 4.93 5.37
C ASN A 23 1.98 6.16 6.30
N ILE A 24 2.77 7.16 5.92
CA ILE A 24 2.85 8.44 6.62
C ILE A 24 2.58 9.56 5.62
N SER A 25 1.53 10.34 5.84
CA SER A 25 1.27 11.54 5.05
C SER A 25 2.05 12.73 5.60
N PHE A 26 2.63 13.53 4.71
CA PHE A 26 3.44 14.68 5.10
C PHE A 26 3.40 15.81 4.06
N THR A 27 3.77 17.01 4.51
CA THR A 27 4.06 18.17 3.65
C THR A 27 5.50 18.60 3.81
N ILE A 28 6.10 19.11 2.74
CA ILE A 28 7.43 19.73 2.77
C ILE A 28 7.28 21.15 3.35
N LYS A 29 8.13 21.50 4.30
CA LYS A 29 8.17 22.85 4.89
C LYS A 29 8.78 23.87 3.92
N PRO A 30 8.42 25.16 4.02
CA PRO A 30 8.93 26.20 3.10
C PRO A 30 10.46 26.31 3.01
N ASP A 31 11.17 26.00 4.10
CA ASP A 31 12.64 26.07 4.17
C ASP A 31 13.32 24.76 3.72
N CYS A 32 12.55 23.81 3.19
CA CYS A 32 13.05 22.55 2.66
C CYS A 32 12.56 22.32 1.23
N SER A 33 13.41 21.72 0.39
CA SER A 33 13.04 21.29 -0.96
C SER A 33 12.78 19.77 -0.99
N MET A 34 12.03 19.30 -2.00
CA MET A 34 11.87 17.87 -2.25
C MET A 34 13.23 17.18 -2.45
N GLU A 35 14.15 17.79 -3.17
CA GLU A 35 15.51 17.26 -3.38
C GLU A 35 16.24 17.03 -2.04
N LYS A 36 16.22 18.04 -1.14
CA LYS A 36 16.79 17.91 0.21
C LYS A 36 16.11 16.81 1.01
N TYR A 37 14.79 16.70 0.91
CA TYR A 37 14.03 15.63 1.57
C TYR A 37 14.43 14.24 1.04
N LEU A 38 14.55 14.07 -0.28
CA LEU A 38 14.97 12.79 -0.88
C LEU A 38 16.39 12.40 -0.46
N SER A 39 17.30 13.38 -0.33
CA SER A 39 18.63 13.11 0.25
C SER A 39 18.57 12.61 1.70
N LEU A 40 17.61 13.08 2.51
CA LEU A 40 17.38 12.53 3.86
C LEU A 40 16.78 11.12 3.82
N VAL A 41 15.95 10.82 2.82
CA VAL A 41 15.43 9.46 2.59
C VAL A 41 16.57 8.50 2.25
N ASP A 42 17.53 8.92 1.43
CA ASP A 42 18.71 8.11 1.13
C ASP A 42 19.60 7.90 2.36
N GLU A 43 19.80 8.94 3.19
CA GLU A 43 20.52 8.82 4.47
C GLU A 43 19.77 7.83 5.42
N PHE A 44 18.44 7.86 5.41
CA PHE A 44 17.62 6.92 6.18
C PHE A 44 17.78 5.48 5.67
N ARG A 45 17.69 5.25 4.36
CA ARG A 45 17.87 3.92 3.75
C ARG A 45 19.26 3.33 4.04
N ALA A 46 20.28 4.17 4.05
CA ALA A 46 21.65 3.77 4.38
C ALA A 46 21.87 3.49 5.87
N ASN A 47 20.92 3.84 6.74
CA ASN A 47 21.05 3.64 8.18
C ASN A 47 21.10 2.15 8.52
N PRO A 48 22.09 1.68 9.34
CA PRO A 48 22.24 0.27 9.68
C PRO A 48 21.01 -0.36 10.37
N THR A 49 20.23 0.43 11.11
CA THR A 49 19.01 -0.05 11.76
C THR A 49 17.93 -0.33 10.73
N VAL A 50 17.77 0.54 9.73
CA VAL A 50 16.82 0.38 8.62
C VAL A 50 17.17 -0.88 7.80
N GLN A 51 18.44 -1.02 7.44
CA GLN A 51 18.94 -2.18 6.68
C GLN A 51 18.80 -3.49 7.44
N LYS A 52 19.12 -3.50 8.76
CA LYS A 52 18.99 -4.68 9.62
C LYS A 52 17.58 -5.28 9.59
N HIS A 53 16.57 -4.43 9.54
CA HIS A 53 15.16 -4.84 9.57
C HIS A 53 14.55 -4.99 8.18
N GLY A 54 15.29 -4.72 7.11
CA GLY A 54 14.79 -4.80 5.74
C GLY A 54 13.62 -3.84 5.44
N TYR A 55 13.53 -2.73 6.20
CA TYR A 55 12.50 -1.72 5.99
C TYR A 55 12.80 -0.94 4.71
N LYS A 56 11.91 -1.07 3.72
CA LYS A 56 12.03 -0.38 2.44
C LYS A 56 11.13 0.85 2.41
N VAL A 57 11.46 1.82 1.59
CA VAL A 57 10.72 3.09 1.50
C VAL A 57 10.48 3.47 0.05
N LYS A 58 9.26 3.93 -0.22
CA LYS A 58 8.90 4.65 -1.46
C LYS A 58 8.30 6.00 -1.08
N ILE A 59 8.54 7.01 -1.91
CA ILE A 59 7.94 8.34 -1.76
C ILE A 59 6.93 8.55 -2.89
N LEU A 60 5.71 8.88 -2.50
CA LEU A 60 4.59 9.09 -3.41
C LEU A 60 4.27 10.59 -3.44
N SER A 61 4.18 11.16 -4.64
CA SER A 61 3.78 12.55 -4.84
C SER A 61 2.46 12.61 -5.60
N PRO A 62 1.49 13.43 -5.18
CA PRO A 62 0.17 13.48 -5.82
C PRO A 62 0.23 14.06 -7.23
N ILE A 63 -0.54 13.44 -8.15
CA ILE A 63 -0.82 13.98 -9.50
C ILE A 63 -2.25 14.49 -9.56
N ALA A 64 -3.17 13.77 -8.92
CA ALA A 64 -4.56 14.14 -8.76
C ALA A 64 -5.02 13.71 -7.36
N SER A 65 -5.28 14.68 -6.50
CA SER A 65 -5.67 14.47 -5.11
C SER A 65 -6.50 15.67 -4.65
N SER A 66 -7.28 15.47 -3.60
CA SER A 66 -7.98 16.55 -2.90
C SER A 66 -7.01 17.58 -2.29
N ASN A 67 -5.78 17.18 -2.01
CA ASN A 67 -4.72 18.07 -1.55
C ASN A 67 -3.36 17.75 -2.22
N MET A 68 -3.00 18.54 -3.22
CA MET A 68 -1.78 18.39 -4.02
C MET A 68 -0.48 18.67 -3.27
N THR A 69 -0.54 19.12 -2.01
CA THR A 69 0.67 19.37 -1.19
C THR A 69 1.03 18.19 -0.29
N ILE A 70 0.14 17.21 -0.15
CA ILE A 70 0.35 16.05 0.72
C ILE A 70 1.04 14.94 -0.06
N ASN A 71 2.28 14.67 0.33
CA ASN A 71 3.03 13.51 -0.12
C ASN A 71 2.85 12.35 0.85
N TRP A 72 3.19 11.13 0.41
CA TRP A 72 3.16 9.93 1.23
C TRP A 72 4.51 9.24 1.26
N TRP A 73 4.92 8.89 2.47
CA TRP A 73 5.93 7.90 2.73
C TRP A 73 5.24 6.54 2.82
N GLU A 74 5.66 5.59 2.02
CA GLU A 74 5.23 4.22 2.07
C GLU A 74 6.42 3.35 2.47
N GLY A 75 6.42 2.93 3.74
CA GLY A 75 7.40 1.99 4.28
C GLY A 75 6.89 0.56 4.20
N THR A 76 7.74 -0.41 3.88
CA THR A 76 7.33 -1.81 3.80
C THR A 76 8.27 -2.73 4.58
N THR A 77 7.70 -3.77 5.21
CA THR A 77 8.39 -4.91 5.81
C THR A 77 7.69 -6.20 5.39
N LYS A 78 8.35 -7.35 5.57
CA LYS A 78 7.73 -8.63 5.23
C LYS A 78 6.53 -8.96 6.10
N THR A 79 6.58 -8.58 7.39
CA THR A 79 5.55 -8.93 8.37
C THR A 79 5.32 -7.76 9.32
N LEU A 80 4.16 -7.77 9.99
CA LEU A 80 3.87 -6.87 11.11
C LEU A 80 4.93 -6.99 12.23
N ASP A 81 5.40 -8.21 12.54
CA ASP A 81 6.41 -8.42 13.58
C ASP A 81 7.75 -7.77 13.21
N ASP A 82 8.18 -7.86 11.94
CA ASP A 82 9.38 -7.17 11.45
C ASP A 82 9.23 -5.65 11.60
N TYR A 83 8.05 -5.12 11.28
CA TYR A 83 7.72 -3.72 11.47
C TYR A 83 7.78 -3.29 12.94
N LEU A 84 7.15 -4.03 13.85
CA LEU A 84 7.13 -3.72 15.27
C LEU A 84 8.55 -3.76 15.88
N ASN A 85 9.37 -4.72 15.46
CA ASN A 85 10.77 -4.83 15.86
C ASN A 85 11.59 -3.63 15.35
N PHE A 86 11.40 -3.25 14.08
CA PHE A 86 12.01 -2.06 13.49
C PHE A 86 11.62 -0.78 14.27
N VAL A 87 10.34 -0.55 14.50
CA VAL A 87 9.84 0.63 15.22
C VAL A 87 10.39 0.69 16.65
N SER A 88 10.47 -0.47 17.34
CA SER A 88 11.01 -0.56 18.70
C SER A 88 12.50 -0.19 18.73
N ASP A 89 13.31 -0.78 17.83
CA ASP A 89 14.75 -0.49 17.73
C ASP A 89 15.00 0.99 17.36
N MET A 90 14.29 1.47 16.35
CA MET A 90 14.42 2.84 15.87
C MET A 90 14.05 3.85 16.97
N ARG A 91 12.94 3.61 17.70
CA ARG A 91 12.52 4.47 18.81
C ARG A 91 13.57 4.59 19.90
N LYS A 92 14.17 3.47 20.32
CA LYS A 92 15.24 3.45 21.35
C LYS A 92 16.43 4.30 20.91
N LYS A 93 16.84 4.19 19.65
CA LYS A 93 17.98 4.93 19.10
C LYS A 93 17.65 6.42 18.90
N ILE A 94 16.46 6.76 18.45
CA ILE A 94 16.01 8.16 18.33
C ILE A 94 16.00 8.83 19.71
N GLN A 95 15.60 8.13 20.76
CA GLN A 95 15.62 8.65 22.14
C GLN A 95 17.03 8.81 22.71
N THR A 96 18.05 8.18 22.13
CA THR A 96 19.45 8.33 22.57
C THR A 96 20.02 9.62 21.97
N THR A 97 20.19 10.64 22.81
CA THR A 97 20.70 11.94 22.40
C THR A 97 22.04 11.82 21.67
N GLY A 98 22.14 12.41 20.48
CA GLY A 98 23.36 12.43 19.68
C GLY A 98 23.61 11.18 18.85
N SER A 99 22.75 10.15 18.92
CA SER A 99 22.83 8.99 18.01
C SER A 99 22.64 9.43 16.54
N PRO A 100 23.11 8.64 15.56
CA PRO A 100 22.85 8.90 14.15
C PRO A 100 21.35 9.03 13.84
N GLU A 101 20.52 8.14 14.42
CA GLU A 101 19.07 8.14 14.24
C GLU A 101 18.39 9.38 14.85
N ASN A 102 18.86 9.83 16.04
CA ASN A 102 18.36 11.05 16.67
C ASN A 102 18.66 12.29 15.80
N LYS A 103 19.90 12.41 15.28
CA LYS A 103 20.31 13.49 14.41
C LYS A 103 19.54 13.47 13.08
N LEU A 104 19.36 12.29 12.48
CA LEU A 104 18.62 12.13 11.23
C LEU A 104 17.15 12.51 11.41
N MET A 105 16.52 12.06 12.50
CA MET A 105 15.12 12.44 12.78
C MET A 105 14.96 13.94 13.01
N ALA A 106 15.94 14.59 13.63
CA ALA A 106 15.94 16.06 13.78
C ALA A 106 15.98 16.77 12.42
N LYS A 107 16.74 16.25 11.45
CA LYS A 107 16.77 16.77 10.06
C LYS A 107 15.42 16.58 9.37
N PHE A 108 14.77 15.41 9.49
CA PHE A 108 13.41 15.20 8.97
C PHE A 108 12.42 16.18 9.59
N ASN A 109 12.43 16.36 10.89
CA ASN A 109 11.54 17.29 11.58
C ASN A 109 11.74 18.76 11.16
N GLN A 110 12.94 19.14 10.69
CA GLN A 110 13.17 20.45 10.10
C GLN A 110 12.61 20.56 8.69
N CYS A 111 12.52 19.47 7.95
CA CYS A 111 12.16 19.42 6.54
C CYS A 111 10.68 19.20 6.27
N ILE A 112 10.00 18.40 7.09
CA ILE A 112 8.61 18.00 6.87
C ILE A 112 7.71 18.26 8.09
N THR A 113 6.41 18.28 7.81
CA THR A 113 5.34 18.18 8.81
C THR A 113 4.55 16.90 8.52
N ASN A 114 4.54 15.97 9.47
CA ASN A 114 3.70 14.77 9.40
C ASN A 114 2.25 15.11 9.77
N HIS A 115 1.29 14.50 9.08
CA HIS A 115 -0.14 14.72 9.30
C HIS A 115 -0.84 13.48 9.87
N ALA A 116 -0.65 12.32 9.22
CA ALA A 116 -1.27 11.08 9.66
C ALA A 116 -0.32 9.90 9.44
N ARG A 117 -0.54 8.83 10.19
CA ARG A 117 0.15 7.54 10.03
C ARG A 117 -0.86 6.42 10.15
N ALA A 118 -0.79 5.46 9.26
CA ALA A 118 -1.59 4.25 9.28
C ALA A 118 -0.77 3.06 8.82
N THR A 119 -1.08 1.87 9.32
CA THR A 119 -0.44 0.64 8.86
C THR A 119 -1.48 -0.31 8.27
N HIS A 120 -1.08 -1.02 7.22
CA HIS A 120 -1.93 -1.91 6.46
C HIS A 120 -1.19 -3.20 6.14
N ASP A 121 -1.95 -4.28 6.01
CA ASP A 121 -1.47 -5.51 5.39
C ASP A 121 -2.01 -5.60 3.96
N GLU A 122 -1.16 -6.07 3.05
CA GLU A 122 -1.56 -6.40 1.69
C GLU A 122 -1.78 -7.92 1.60
N PRO A 123 -2.98 -8.41 1.19
CA PRO A 123 -3.26 -9.83 1.15
C PRO A 123 -2.66 -10.54 -0.06
N PHE A 124 -2.14 -9.79 -1.04
CA PHE A 124 -1.55 -10.35 -2.26
C PHE A 124 -0.10 -9.90 -2.43
N GLU A 125 0.72 -10.82 -2.87
CA GLU A 125 2.03 -10.49 -3.43
C GLU A 125 1.84 -10.09 -4.91
N ILE A 126 2.19 -8.85 -5.26
CA ILE A 126 2.15 -8.33 -6.62
C ILE A 126 3.54 -7.81 -7.01
N ASP A 127 3.91 -8.00 -8.27
CA ASP A 127 5.15 -7.42 -8.79
C ASP A 127 4.92 -5.96 -9.21
N ILE A 128 5.35 -5.06 -8.35
CA ILE A 128 5.31 -3.61 -8.57
C ILE A 128 6.69 -2.99 -8.86
N SER A 129 7.69 -3.81 -9.16
CA SER A 129 9.07 -3.36 -9.40
C SER A 129 9.18 -2.30 -10.50
N ASN A 130 8.34 -2.40 -11.53
CA ASN A 130 8.26 -1.47 -12.65
C ASN A 130 7.17 -0.41 -12.51
N ALA A 131 6.40 -0.42 -11.42
CA ALA A 131 5.37 0.58 -11.20
C ALA A 131 6.00 1.94 -10.94
N THR A 132 5.49 2.98 -11.60
CA THR A 132 5.87 4.37 -11.39
C THR A 132 4.67 5.24 -10.98
N HIS A 133 3.47 4.70 -11.13
CA HIS A 133 2.21 5.38 -10.83
C HIS A 133 1.26 4.46 -10.09
N LEU A 134 0.45 5.05 -9.24
CA LEU A 134 -0.61 4.33 -8.54
C LEU A 134 -1.88 5.19 -8.43
N ASP A 135 -3.02 4.50 -8.43
CA ASP A 135 -4.35 5.07 -8.24
C ASP A 135 -4.96 4.45 -6.99
N VAL A 136 -5.20 5.28 -5.97
CA VAL A 136 -5.62 4.85 -4.63
C VAL A 136 -7.09 5.19 -4.45
N TRP A 137 -7.89 4.18 -4.20
CA TRP A 137 -9.31 4.32 -3.90
C TRP A 137 -9.54 4.03 -2.43
N GLY A 138 -9.98 5.02 -1.67
CA GLY A 138 -10.55 4.77 -0.34
C GLY A 138 -11.89 4.03 -0.52
N ILE A 139 -12.07 2.93 0.19
CA ILE A 139 -13.27 2.09 0.07
C ILE A 139 -13.88 1.76 1.43
N LYS A 140 -15.18 1.51 1.42
CA LYS A 140 -15.88 0.86 2.53
C LYS A 140 -16.52 -0.42 2.03
N ILE A 141 -16.39 -1.48 2.82
CA ILE A 141 -17.05 -2.76 2.57
C ILE A 141 -18.51 -2.62 3.05
N ARG A 142 -19.46 -3.09 2.25
CA ARG A 142 -20.89 -3.07 2.58
C ARG A 142 -21.21 -4.19 3.59
N ASP A 143 -22.29 -4.02 4.35
CA ASP A 143 -22.71 -4.97 5.40
C ASP A 143 -23.02 -6.37 4.87
N ASN A 144 -23.37 -6.50 3.59
CA ASN A 144 -23.63 -7.77 2.90
C ASN A 144 -22.38 -8.43 2.31
N CYS A 145 -21.18 -7.91 2.57
CA CYS A 145 -19.92 -8.43 2.09
C CYS A 145 -18.88 -8.46 3.20
N SER A 146 -18.02 -9.45 3.19
CA SER A 146 -16.88 -9.58 4.11
C SER A 146 -15.57 -9.19 3.45
N LEU A 147 -14.55 -8.85 4.26
CA LEU A 147 -13.18 -8.65 3.76
C LEU A 147 -12.68 -9.89 3.00
N GLN A 148 -13.01 -11.09 3.47
CA GLN A 148 -12.58 -12.33 2.84
C GLN A 148 -13.18 -12.49 1.44
N GLU A 149 -14.45 -12.15 1.24
CA GLU A 149 -15.10 -12.16 -0.08
C GLU A 149 -14.48 -11.10 -0.99
N TRP A 150 -14.22 -9.90 -0.44
CA TRP A 150 -13.53 -8.84 -1.18
C TRP A 150 -12.13 -9.28 -1.63
N VAL A 151 -11.33 -9.90 -0.74
CA VAL A 151 -10.02 -10.44 -1.06
C VAL A 151 -10.13 -11.52 -2.15
N ALA A 152 -11.08 -12.45 -2.03
CA ALA A 152 -11.25 -13.53 -3.00
C ALA A 152 -11.51 -13.01 -4.42
N PHE A 153 -12.43 -12.06 -4.58
CA PHE A 153 -12.73 -11.56 -5.93
C PHE A 153 -11.69 -10.54 -6.45
N SER A 154 -10.89 -9.94 -5.59
CA SER A 154 -9.77 -9.08 -6.01
C SER A 154 -8.71 -9.83 -6.79
N GLY A 155 -8.53 -11.14 -6.53
CA GLY A 155 -7.74 -12.02 -7.38
C GLY A 155 -8.31 -12.12 -8.80
N GLU A 156 -9.63 -12.36 -8.92
CA GLU A 156 -10.33 -12.39 -10.22
C GLU A 156 -10.20 -11.05 -10.96
N PHE A 157 -10.26 -9.92 -10.23
CA PHE A 157 -10.03 -8.59 -10.81
C PHE A 157 -8.62 -8.46 -11.38
N ASN A 158 -7.60 -8.88 -10.63
CA ASN A 158 -6.21 -8.83 -11.08
C ASN A 158 -5.98 -9.65 -12.36
N ASP A 159 -6.60 -10.83 -12.49
CA ASP A 159 -6.50 -11.66 -13.71
C ASP A 159 -7.05 -10.94 -14.95
N ILE A 160 -8.00 -10.03 -14.74
CA ILE A 160 -8.61 -9.25 -15.83
C ILE A 160 -7.79 -8.02 -16.18
N VAL A 161 -7.23 -7.30 -15.18
CA VAL A 161 -6.56 -6.02 -15.42
C VAL A 161 -5.06 -6.15 -15.67
N LYS A 162 -4.42 -7.24 -15.23
CA LYS A 162 -3.00 -7.50 -15.46
C LYS A 162 -2.62 -7.50 -16.96
N PRO A 163 -3.39 -8.14 -17.87
CA PRO A 163 -3.14 -8.04 -19.31
C PRO A 163 -3.32 -6.62 -19.88
N LEU A 164 -3.98 -5.72 -19.15
CA LEU A 164 -4.14 -4.31 -19.53
C LEU A 164 -2.97 -3.43 -19.05
N GLY A 165 -2.00 -4.02 -18.33
CA GLY A 165 -0.83 -3.30 -17.79
C GLY A 165 -1.05 -2.66 -16.41
N MET A 166 -2.06 -3.12 -15.67
CA MET A 166 -2.39 -2.67 -14.32
C MET A 166 -2.42 -3.85 -13.34
N GLN A 167 -1.99 -3.65 -12.11
CA GLN A 167 -2.14 -4.61 -11.03
C GLN A 167 -2.77 -3.93 -9.84
N GLY A 168 -3.69 -4.61 -9.17
CA GLY A 168 -4.39 -4.08 -8.02
C GLY A 168 -4.07 -4.84 -6.74
N ASN A 169 -4.08 -4.14 -5.60
CA ASN A 169 -4.00 -4.75 -4.28
C ASN A 169 -4.93 -4.05 -3.30
N ILE A 170 -5.24 -4.77 -2.22
CA ILE A 170 -6.00 -4.22 -1.10
C ILE A 170 -4.98 -3.83 -0.01
N LYS A 171 -5.19 -2.67 0.60
CA LYS A 171 -4.55 -2.30 1.86
C LYS A 171 -5.60 -2.43 2.97
N ALA A 172 -5.47 -3.47 3.78
CA ALA A 172 -6.34 -3.72 4.92
C ALA A 172 -5.75 -3.10 6.19
N PRO A 173 -6.50 -2.25 6.94
CA PRO A 173 -5.98 -1.57 8.11
C PRO A 173 -5.64 -2.54 9.24
N VAL A 174 -4.48 -2.36 9.89
CA VAL A 174 -4.02 -3.19 11.02
C VAL A 174 -3.91 -2.35 12.29
N ILE A 175 -3.15 -1.26 12.25
CA ILE A 175 -3.00 -0.32 13.37
C ILE A 175 -3.31 1.07 12.84
N THR A 176 -4.53 1.54 13.09
CA THR A 176 -5.01 2.82 12.56
C THR A 176 -5.76 3.60 13.63
N PRO A 177 -5.06 4.41 14.46
CA PRO A 177 -5.77 5.25 15.42
C PRO A 177 -6.71 6.27 14.75
N ASP A 178 -6.34 6.77 13.55
CA ASP A 178 -6.99 7.92 12.93
C ASP A 178 -7.57 7.65 11.52
N ILE A 179 -7.33 6.49 10.91
CA ILE A 179 -7.74 6.18 9.54
C ILE A 179 -8.44 4.82 9.51
N ASN A 180 -9.75 4.84 9.58
CA ASN A 180 -10.60 3.66 9.44
C ASN A 180 -10.97 3.47 7.96
N GLY A 181 -10.10 2.87 7.16
CA GLY A 181 -10.43 2.66 5.76
C GLY A 181 -9.60 1.56 5.12
N TYR A 182 -10.28 0.78 4.30
CA TYR A 182 -9.62 -0.07 3.32
C TYR A 182 -9.26 0.79 2.12
N TYR A 183 -8.18 0.40 1.42
CA TYR A 183 -7.85 1.01 0.16
C TYR A 183 -7.71 -0.08 -0.91
N TRP A 184 -8.19 0.26 -2.10
CA TRP A 184 -7.83 -0.44 -3.32
C TRP A 184 -6.76 0.39 -4.03
N VAL A 185 -5.66 -0.23 -4.39
CA VAL A 185 -4.54 0.46 -5.06
C VAL A 185 -4.25 -0.23 -6.37
N ASN A 186 -4.35 0.51 -7.46
CA ASN A 186 -3.93 0.07 -8.79
C ASN A 186 -2.53 0.61 -9.09
N TYR A 187 -1.63 -0.24 -9.52
CA TYR A 187 -0.26 0.10 -9.90
C TYR A 187 -0.06 -0.04 -11.41
N ALA A 188 0.66 0.89 -12.03
CA ALA A 188 1.04 0.85 -13.44
C ALA A 188 2.42 1.48 -13.68
N ASN A 189 3.02 1.17 -14.82
CA ASN A 189 4.34 1.68 -15.21
C ASN A 189 4.31 3.13 -15.73
N SER A 190 3.11 3.71 -15.94
CA SER A 190 2.93 5.11 -16.31
C SER A 190 1.50 5.57 -16.02
N HIS A 191 1.29 6.88 -15.93
CA HIS A 191 -0.06 7.45 -15.78
C HIS A 191 -0.94 7.13 -17.00
N SER A 192 -0.40 7.17 -18.21
CA SER A 192 -1.14 6.82 -19.43
C SER A 192 -1.53 5.35 -19.47
N ALA A 193 -0.68 4.43 -18.97
CA ALA A 193 -1.04 3.01 -18.87
C ALA A 193 -2.18 2.80 -17.87
N LEU A 194 -2.14 3.50 -16.73
CA LEU A 194 -3.20 3.47 -15.74
C LEU A 194 -4.55 3.92 -16.33
N GLN A 195 -4.56 5.07 -17.02
CA GLN A 195 -5.74 5.60 -17.68
C GLN A 195 -6.26 4.68 -18.80
N ALA A 196 -5.35 4.14 -19.63
CA ALA A 196 -5.72 3.23 -20.71
C ALA A 196 -6.33 1.92 -20.19
N ALA A 197 -5.77 1.35 -19.11
CA ALA A 197 -6.30 0.16 -18.46
C ALA A 197 -7.69 0.43 -17.86
N GLN A 198 -7.87 1.56 -17.17
CA GLN A 198 -9.16 1.98 -16.63
C GLN A 198 -10.20 2.16 -17.74
N ALA A 199 -9.86 2.87 -18.81
CA ALA A 199 -10.78 3.08 -19.94
C ALA A 199 -11.23 1.76 -20.60
N LYS A 200 -10.31 0.78 -20.74
CA LYS A 200 -10.66 -0.55 -21.25
C LYS A 200 -11.55 -1.33 -20.28
N PHE A 201 -11.29 -1.23 -18.98
CA PHE A 201 -12.13 -1.83 -17.97
C PHE A 201 -13.54 -1.23 -18.01
N ASP A 202 -13.64 0.10 -18.03
CA ASP A 202 -14.93 0.82 -18.08
C ASP A 202 -15.73 0.47 -19.35
N ALA A 203 -15.08 0.44 -20.51
CA ALA A 203 -15.73 0.03 -21.77
C ALA A 203 -16.23 -1.42 -21.71
N GLY A 204 -15.44 -2.34 -21.17
CA GLY A 204 -15.83 -3.73 -21.01
C GLY A 204 -16.92 -3.94 -19.95
N SER A 205 -17.00 -3.08 -18.94
CA SER A 205 -17.96 -3.18 -17.83
C SER A 205 -19.41 -2.91 -18.25
N VAL A 206 -19.62 -2.20 -19.36
CA VAL A 206 -20.95 -1.94 -19.94
C VAL A 206 -21.35 -2.96 -21.00
N GLU A 207 -20.44 -3.83 -21.44
CA GLU A 207 -20.71 -4.90 -22.39
C GLU A 207 -21.44 -6.06 -21.70
N GLU A 208 -22.66 -6.36 -22.15
CA GLU A 208 -23.53 -7.36 -21.53
C GLU A 208 -22.90 -8.75 -21.52
N GLY A 209 -22.87 -9.38 -20.34
CA GLY A 209 -22.32 -10.72 -20.12
C GLY A 209 -20.79 -10.80 -20.10
N SER A 210 -20.10 -9.68 -20.32
CA SER A 210 -18.64 -9.65 -20.26
C SER A 210 -18.08 -9.99 -18.87
N LYS A 211 -16.83 -10.47 -18.81
CA LYS A 211 -16.14 -10.69 -17.53
C LYS A 211 -15.93 -9.37 -16.76
N PHE A 212 -15.74 -8.26 -17.45
CA PHE A 212 -15.62 -6.93 -16.84
C PHE A 212 -16.91 -6.49 -16.17
N GLN A 213 -18.06 -6.69 -16.82
CA GLN A 213 -19.37 -6.39 -16.24
C GLN A 213 -19.64 -7.20 -14.98
N LYS A 214 -19.34 -8.51 -15.00
CA LYS A 214 -19.54 -9.39 -13.85
C LYS A 214 -18.68 -8.95 -12.65
N ILE A 215 -17.43 -8.58 -12.89
CA ILE A 215 -16.55 -8.05 -11.83
C ILE A 215 -17.06 -6.70 -11.34
N GLN A 216 -17.46 -5.78 -12.23
CA GLN A 216 -17.99 -4.48 -11.82
C GLN A 216 -19.26 -4.63 -10.96
N GLN A 217 -20.12 -5.60 -11.27
CA GLN A 217 -21.29 -5.90 -10.45
C GLN A 217 -20.87 -6.37 -9.04
N LYS A 218 -19.94 -7.33 -8.94
CA LYS A 218 -19.39 -7.78 -7.63
C LYS A 218 -18.77 -6.62 -6.86
N VAL A 219 -18.00 -5.73 -7.52
CA VAL A 219 -17.44 -4.52 -6.91
C VAL A 219 -18.57 -3.69 -6.30
N ASN A 220 -19.59 -3.36 -7.10
CA ASN A 220 -20.71 -2.50 -6.68
C ASN A 220 -21.55 -3.12 -5.56
N GLU A 221 -21.68 -4.45 -5.53
CA GLU A 221 -22.39 -5.17 -4.48
C GLU A 221 -21.61 -5.22 -3.16
N CYS A 222 -20.26 -5.27 -3.23
CA CYS A 222 -19.42 -5.51 -2.08
C CYS A 222 -18.85 -4.23 -1.45
N ILE A 223 -18.53 -3.22 -2.27
CA ILE A 223 -17.90 -1.99 -1.79
C ILE A 223 -18.53 -0.73 -2.37
N TYR A 224 -18.16 0.40 -1.78
CA TYR A 224 -18.31 1.71 -2.41
C TYR A 224 -17.06 2.56 -2.18
N ALA A 225 -16.70 3.36 -3.19
CA ALA A 225 -15.58 4.28 -3.12
C ALA A 225 -15.95 5.50 -2.28
N THR A 226 -15.02 5.94 -1.45
CA THR A 226 -15.14 7.14 -0.61
C THR A 226 -14.23 8.27 -1.07
N SER A 227 -13.11 7.92 -1.71
CA SER A 227 -12.14 8.86 -2.29
C SER A 227 -11.39 8.21 -3.44
N ARG A 228 -10.76 9.04 -4.26
CA ARG A 228 -9.80 8.60 -5.28
C ARG A 228 -8.67 9.61 -5.38
N GLU A 229 -7.45 9.11 -5.36
CA GLU A 229 -6.23 9.91 -5.48
C GLU A 229 -5.22 9.19 -6.36
N THR A 230 -4.49 9.94 -7.19
CA THR A 230 -3.48 9.38 -8.08
C THR A 230 -2.11 9.96 -7.73
N PHE A 231 -1.10 9.09 -7.66
CA PHE A 231 0.26 9.44 -7.29
C PHE A 231 1.27 8.97 -8.32
N THR A 232 2.40 9.66 -8.38
CA THR A 232 3.63 9.15 -8.96
C THR A 232 4.57 8.67 -7.86
N ILE A 233 5.28 7.59 -8.12
CA ILE A 233 6.38 7.13 -7.26
C ILE A 233 7.61 7.93 -7.70
N ILE A 234 8.00 8.92 -6.90
CA ILE A 234 9.12 9.80 -7.22
C ILE A 234 10.45 9.26 -6.73
N ASP A 235 10.40 8.28 -5.84
CA ASP A 235 11.58 7.63 -5.28
C ASP A 235 11.23 6.23 -4.75
N LYS A 236 12.13 5.21 -4.95
CA LYS A 236 11.92 3.79 -4.64
C LYS A 236 13.08 3.21 -3.83
#